data_c2d7a0f3572188417e934f79567a1c81
#
_entry.id   c2d7a0f3572188417e934f79567a1c81
#
_cell.length_a   1.000
_cell.length_b   1.000
_cell.length_c   1.000
_cell.angle_alpha   90.00
_cell.angle_beta   90.00
_cell.angle_gamma   90.00
#
_symmetry.space_group_name_H-M   'P 1'
#
loop_
_entity.id
_entity.type
_entity.pdbx_description
1 polymer ?
#
loop_
_entity_poly.entity_id
_entity_poly.type
_entity_poly.pdbx_seq_one_letter_code
_entity_poly.pdbx_strand_id
1 'polypeptide(L)'
;IKNKKLKKGKYLCIPYAQKKVVETPKAPTQQEDSTLTDAQLFDKNKKESKKIATIKAAVVLPFNTDGTGTKDEQVRMVEYYEGFLMAVDSLKEKGVSIDLYTYDSGKTDASVNAILSKPEMKSMDIIFGPAHSAQIKTMSDFAEKNNIRLVVPFSSQNENVFTNPNIYQINTPQSYLYSEVYEHYLRKFPNAHVVFLDAGTGHTDKDPFIKG
;
A
#
# COMPACT_ATOMS: atom_id res chain seq x y z
N ILE A 1 -27.81 -32.80 -3.89
CA ILE A 1 -28.35 -32.53 -2.54
C ILE A 1 -29.76 -31.96 -2.75
N LYS A 2 -30.81 -32.77 -2.45
CA LYS A 2 -32.19 -32.29 -2.54
C LYS A 2 -32.45 -31.24 -1.48
N ASN A 3 -33.05 -30.11 -1.85
CA ASN A 3 -33.44 -28.97 -1.03
C ASN A 3 -34.14 -29.39 0.28
N LYS A 4 -33.39 -29.64 1.33
CA LYS A 4 -33.94 -29.78 2.68
C LYS A 4 -33.57 -28.51 3.47
N LYS A 5 -34.60 -27.74 3.85
CA LYS A 5 -34.42 -26.58 4.73
C LYS A 5 -33.83 -27.04 6.06
N LEU A 6 -32.71 -26.43 6.48
CA LEU A 6 -32.13 -26.62 7.80
C LEU A 6 -33.10 -26.15 8.88
N LYS A 7 -33.44 -27.03 9.82
CA LYS A 7 -34.23 -26.66 11.01
C LYS A 7 -33.32 -26.26 12.16
N LYS A 8 -33.71 -25.26 12.94
CA LYS A 8 -33.00 -24.79 14.14
C LYS A 8 -32.64 -25.99 15.04
N GLY A 9 -31.36 -26.16 15.39
CA GLY A 9 -30.88 -27.24 16.26
C GLY A 9 -30.41 -28.51 15.53
N LYS A 10 -30.28 -28.51 14.20
CA LYS A 10 -29.69 -29.63 13.45
C LYS A 10 -28.29 -29.27 12.90
N TYR A 11 -27.36 -30.19 13.02
CA TYR A 11 -26.02 -30.07 12.49
C TYR A 11 -25.97 -30.51 11.04
N LEU A 12 -25.20 -29.77 10.21
CA LEU A 12 -24.87 -30.17 8.86
C LEU A 12 -23.60 -31.01 8.89
N CYS A 13 -23.69 -32.29 8.55
CA CYS A 13 -22.51 -33.12 8.39
C CYS A 13 -22.00 -33.01 6.95
N ILE A 14 -20.80 -32.45 6.78
CA ILE A 14 -20.12 -32.40 5.49
C ILE A 14 -19.17 -33.60 5.42
N PRO A 15 -19.33 -34.53 4.45
CA PRO A 15 -18.45 -35.69 4.36
C PRO A 15 -17.02 -35.27 4.04
N TYR A 16 -16.11 -35.76 4.83
CA TYR A 16 -14.67 -35.50 4.72
C TYR A 16 -14.04 -36.36 3.61
N ALA A 17 -13.41 -35.71 2.63
CA ALA A 17 -12.56 -36.41 1.69
C ALA A 17 -11.16 -36.62 2.28
N GLN A 18 -10.79 -37.87 2.58
CA GLN A 18 -9.43 -38.18 3.01
C GLN A 18 -8.44 -37.79 1.90
N LYS A 19 -7.57 -36.83 2.17
CA LYS A 19 -6.45 -36.52 1.31
C LYS A 19 -5.52 -37.75 1.26
N LYS A 20 -5.30 -38.32 0.06
CA LYS A 20 -4.12 -39.19 -0.15
C LYS A 20 -2.89 -38.36 0.18
N VAL A 21 -2.07 -38.85 1.08
CA VAL A 21 -0.76 -38.30 1.38
C VAL A 21 0.05 -38.34 0.09
N VAL A 22 0.18 -37.22 -0.58
CA VAL A 22 1.15 -37.04 -1.64
C VAL A 22 2.47 -36.76 -0.94
N GLU A 23 3.44 -37.64 -1.10
CA GLU A 23 4.80 -37.44 -0.64
C GLU A 23 5.29 -36.09 -1.21
N THR A 24 5.57 -35.15 -0.35
CA THR A 24 6.15 -33.86 -0.71
C THR A 24 7.48 -34.12 -1.42
N PRO A 25 7.69 -33.57 -2.64
CA PRO A 25 9.01 -33.58 -3.25
C PRO A 25 9.97 -32.86 -2.28
N LYS A 26 11.09 -33.50 -1.96
CA LYS A 26 12.17 -32.86 -1.21
C LYS A 26 12.50 -31.54 -1.90
N ALA A 27 12.44 -30.46 -1.13
CA ALA A 27 12.89 -29.16 -1.58
C ALA A 27 14.28 -29.29 -2.20
N PRO A 28 14.55 -28.66 -3.37
CA PRO A 28 15.89 -28.63 -3.92
C PRO A 28 16.81 -28.01 -2.88
N THR A 29 17.86 -28.72 -2.54
CA THR A 29 18.96 -28.20 -1.72
C THR A 29 19.42 -26.91 -2.36
N GLN A 30 19.14 -25.78 -1.71
CA GLN A 30 19.74 -24.52 -2.09
C GLN A 30 21.24 -24.71 -1.97
N GLN A 31 21.93 -24.71 -3.10
CA GLN A 31 23.36 -24.50 -3.10
C GLN A 31 23.58 -23.13 -2.41
N GLU A 32 24.23 -23.18 -1.27
CA GLU A 32 24.80 -22.03 -0.61
C GLU A 32 25.81 -21.41 -1.59
N ASP A 33 25.33 -20.54 -2.46
CA ASP A 33 26.19 -19.64 -3.21
C ASP A 33 26.54 -18.48 -2.26
N SER A 34 27.56 -18.77 -1.63
CA SER A 34 28.31 -18.18 -0.56
C SER A 34 28.65 -16.73 -0.67
N THR A 35 28.88 -16.17 0.43
CA THR A 35 30.07 -15.42 0.83
C THR A 35 29.97 -13.91 0.88
N LEU A 36 28.85 -13.31 0.66
CA LEU A 36 28.69 -11.91 1.07
C LEU A 36 27.92 -11.87 2.37
N THR A 37 28.53 -11.37 3.44
CA THR A 37 27.83 -11.09 4.69
C THR A 37 26.81 -9.99 4.44
N ASP A 38 25.71 -9.96 5.23
CA ASP A 38 24.67 -8.91 5.13
C ASP A 38 25.28 -7.51 5.11
N ALA A 39 26.31 -7.26 5.89
CA ALA A 39 27.07 -6.02 5.87
C ALA A 39 27.70 -5.70 4.50
N GLN A 40 28.23 -6.70 3.79
CA GLN A 40 28.82 -6.52 2.45
C GLN A 40 27.75 -6.33 1.38
N LEU A 41 26.56 -6.93 1.54
CA LEU A 41 25.40 -6.68 0.68
C LEU A 41 24.90 -5.25 0.85
N PHE A 42 24.84 -4.73 2.08
CA PHE A 42 24.47 -3.36 2.37
C PHE A 42 25.48 -2.35 1.83
N ASP A 43 26.80 -2.61 1.94
CA ASP A 43 27.84 -1.74 1.41
C ASP A 43 27.88 -1.73 -0.12
N LYS A 44 27.63 -2.87 -0.77
CA LYS A 44 27.59 -2.96 -2.24
C LYS A 44 26.44 -2.20 -2.88
N ASN A 45 25.35 -2.01 -2.12
CA ASN A 45 24.18 -1.24 -2.53
C ASN A 45 24.21 0.22 -2.04
N LYS A 46 25.27 0.63 -1.36
CA LYS A 46 25.45 2.01 -0.93
C LYS A 46 25.80 2.87 -2.13
N LYS A 47 24.77 3.24 -2.91
CA LYS A 47 24.90 4.37 -3.84
C LYS A 47 25.39 5.56 -3.03
N GLU A 48 26.49 6.17 -3.43
CA GLU A 48 26.94 7.42 -2.83
C GLU A 48 25.76 8.37 -2.72
N SER A 49 25.32 8.64 -1.50
CA SER A 49 24.23 9.57 -1.27
C SER A 49 24.72 10.95 -1.70
N LYS A 50 24.27 11.42 -2.86
CA LYS A 50 24.45 12.83 -3.22
C LYS A 50 23.88 13.65 -2.08
N LYS A 51 24.71 14.46 -1.42
CA LYS A 51 24.22 15.45 -0.44
C LYS A 51 23.33 16.42 -1.19
N ILE A 52 22.03 16.28 -1.03
CA ILE A 52 21.04 17.19 -1.58
C ILE A 52 21.09 18.42 -0.68
N ALA A 53 21.45 19.57 -1.24
CA ALA A 53 21.54 20.81 -0.48
C ALA A 53 20.15 21.29 0.01
N THR A 54 19.13 21.09 -0.81
CA THR A 54 17.74 21.45 -0.52
C THR A 54 16.84 20.36 -1.12
N ILE A 55 15.93 19.82 -0.31
CA ILE A 55 14.96 18.80 -0.75
C ILE A 55 13.74 19.53 -1.31
N LYS A 56 13.37 19.23 -2.55
CA LYS A 56 12.13 19.71 -3.15
C LYS A 56 11.02 18.71 -2.91
N ALA A 57 10.07 19.09 -2.06
CA ALA A 57 8.95 18.25 -1.66
C ALA A 57 7.63 18.82 -2.16
N ALA A 58 6.75 17.97 -2.70
CA ALA A 58 5.39 18.35 -3.03
C ALA A 58 4.39 17.61 -2.14
N VAL A 59 3.36 18.31 -1.68
CA VAL A 59 2.19 17.74 -1.00
C VAL A 59 0.99 17.89 -1.93
N VAL A 60 0.39 16.77 -2.31
CA VAL A 60 -0.72 16.69 -3.27
C VAL A 60 -1.89 15.98 -2.58
N LEU A 61 -2.78 16.76 -1.97
CA LEU A 61 -3.88 16.27 -1.14
C LEU A 61 -5.20 16.94 -1.54
N PRO A 62 -6.35 16.27 -1.32
CA PRO A 62 -7.66 16.82 -1.64
C PRO A 62 -8.11 17.81 -0.55
N PHE A 63 -7.63 19.03 -0.63
CA PHE A 63 -8.08 20.10 0.26
C PHE A 63 -9.50 20.58 -0.09
N ASN A 64 -9.99 20.21 -1.30
CA ASN A 64 -11.33 20.53 -1.79
C ASN A 64 -11.65 22.03 -1.67
N THR A 65 -10.70 22.87 -2.08
CA THR A 65 -10.84 24.34 -2.04
C THR A 65 -11.93 24.85 -2.98
N ASP A 66 -12.33 24.03 -3.95
CA ASP A 66 -13.43 24.27 -4.89
C ASP A 66 -14.84 23.97 -4.31
N GLY A 67 -14.90 23.46 -3.07
CA GLY A 67 -16.15 23.12 -2.41
C GLY A 67 -16.78 21.79 -2.84
N THR A 68 -16.07 20.94 -3.60
CA THR A 68 -16.57 19.64 -4.08
C THR A 68 -16.54 18.54 -3.03
N GLY A 69 -15.79 18.74 -1.93
CA GLY A 69 -15.63 17.80 -0.83
C GLY A 69 -16.62 17.99 0.31
N THR A 70 -16.63 17.02 1.24
CA THR A 70 -17.31 17.21 2.51
C THR A 70 -16.45 18.05 3.45
N LYS A 71 -17.10 18.80 4.36
CA LYS A 71 -16.38 19.61 5.36
C LYS A 71 -15.44 18.75 6.24
N ASP A 72 -15.88 17.56 6.61
CA ASP A 72 -15.08 16.63 7.44
C ASP A 72 -13.85 16.10 6.71
N GLU A 73 -13.96 15.85 5.40
CA GLU A 73 -12.82 15.44 4.58
C GLU A 73 -11.80 16.59 4.47
N GLN A 74 -12.27 17.79 4.21
CA GLN A 74 -11.44 18.99 4.16
C GLN A 74 -10.69 19.22 5.48
N VAL A 75 -11.40 19.17 6.61
CA VAL A 75 -10.80 19.36 7.93
C VAL A 75 -9.70 18.33 8.19
N ARG A 76 -9.96 17.03 7.92
CA ARG A 76 -8.95 15.99 8.09
C ARG A 76 -7.71 16.19 7.24
N MET A 77 -7.85 16.67 6.01
CA MET A 77 -6.70 16.93 5.14
C MET A 77 -5.89 18.15 5.62
N VAL A 78 -6.57 19.17 6.14
CA VAL A 78 -5.91 20.33 6.74
C VAL A 78 -5.14 19.93 8.01
N GLU A 79 -5.77 19.18 8.93
CA GLU A 79 -5.12 18.67 10.15
C GLU A 79 -3.89 17.79 9.82
N TYR A 80 -3.99 16.92 8.82
CA TYR A 80 -2.84 16.15 8.35
C TYR A 80 -1.72 17.05 7.84
N TYR A 81 -2.07 18.08 7.06
CA TYR A 81 -1.09 19.03 6.52
C TYR A 81 -0.44 19.88 7.61
N GLU A 82 -1.18 20.28 8.64
CA GLU A 82 -0.63 20.95 9.81
C GLU A 82 0.42 20.09 10.52
N GLY A 83 0.11 18.80 10.75
CA GLY A 83 1.07 17.85 11.30
C GLY A 83 2.30 17.66 10.39
N PHE A 84 2.11 17.69 9.08
CA PHE A 84 3.21 17.65 8.11
C PHE A 84 4.12 18.88 8.24
N LEU A 85 3.55 20.07 8.36
CA LEU A 85 4.31 21.31 8.56
C LEU A 85 5.12 21.30 9.85
N MET A 86 4.58 20.76 10.94
CA MET A 86 5.32 20.58 12.21
C MET A 86 6.54 19.68 12.02
N ALA A 87 6.40 18.60 11.22
CA ALA A 87 7.52 17.72 10.90
C ALA A 87 8.60 18.43 10.05
N VAL A 88 8.17 19.24 9.09
CA VAL A 88 9.08 20.07 8.26
C VAL A 88 9.86 21.07 9.12
N ASP A 89 9.20 21.72 10.07
CA ASP A 89 9.87 22.65 10.98
C ASP A 89 10.90 21.94 11.88
N SER A 90 10.56 20.76 12.39
CA SER A 90 11.51 19.95 13.16
C SER A 90 12.73 19.50 12.32
N LEU A 91 12.56 19.26 11.02
CA LEU A 91 13.67 18.94 10.13
C LEU A 91 14.55 20.19 9.85
N LYS A 92 13.95 21.37 9.71
CA LYS A 92 14.68 22.63 9.56
C LYS A 92 15.55 22.92 10.76
N GLU A 93 15.04 22.71 11.97
CA GLU A 93 15.83 22.84 13.21
C GLU A 93 17.08 21.93 13.23
N LYS A 94 16.99 20.77 12.55
CA LYS A 94 18.11 19.85 12.37
C LYS A 94 19.02 20.19 11.16
N GLY A 95 18.80 21.35 10.54
CA GLY A 95 19.61 21.85 9.43
C GLY A 95 19.23 21.27 8.05
N VAL A 96 18.05 20.64 7.90
CA VAL A 96 17.56 20.18 6.60
C VAL A 96 16.85 21.32 5.90
N SER A 97 17.28 21.67 4.68
CA SER A 97 16.61 22.66 3.83
C SER A 97 15.53 21.99 2.97
N ILE A 98 14.30 22.51 2.99
CA ILE A 98 13.15 21.95 2.26
C ILE A 98 12.42 23.08 1.55
N ASP A 99 12.28 22.92 0.22
CA ASP A 99 11.37 23.73 -0.62
C ASP A 99 10.05 22.95 -0.74
N LEU A 100 9.01 23.46 -0.09
CA LEU A 100 7.71 22.81 -0.03
C LEU A 100 6.72 23.42 -1.02
N TYR A 101 6.14 22.58 -1.87
CA TYR A 101 5.09 22.91 -2.83
C TYR A 101 3.81 22.19 -2.43
N THR A 102 2.70 22.93 -2.32
CA THR A 102 1.41 22.36 -1.90
C THR A 102 0.37 22.54 -2.99
N TYR A 103 -0.33 21.46 -3.32
CA TYR A 103 -1.35 21.42 -4.37
C TYR A 103 -2.62 20.72 -3.88
N ASP A 104 -3.75 21.27 -4.29
CA ASP A 104 -5.05 20.62 -4.11
C ASP A 104 -5.30 19.61 -5.23
N SER A 105 -5.32 18.33 -4.88
CA SER A 105 -5.53 17.24 -5.84
C SER A 105 -6.98 17.15 -6.33
N GLY A 106 -7.92 17.77 -5.62
CA GLY A 106 -9.33 17.53 -5.86
C GLY A 106 -9.68 16.03 -5.83
N LYS A 107 -10.77 15.67 -6.52
CA LYS A 107 -11.24 14.26 -6.55
C LYS A 107 -11.01 13.55 -7.89
N THR A 108 -10.59 14.27 -8.91
CA THR A 108 -10.52 13.74 -10.28
C THR A 108 -9.08 13.51 -10.74
N ASP A 109 -8.89 12.58 -11.66
CA ASP A 109 -7.60 12.38 -12.33
C ASP A 109 -7.20 13.59 -13.18
N ALA A 110 -8.17 14.35 -13.70
CA ALA A 110 -7.90 15.56 -14.47
C ALA A 110 -7.17 16.63 -13.64
N SER A 111 -7.58 16.81 -12.38
CA SER A 111 -6.92 17.74 -11.45
C SER A 111 -5.47 17.33 -11.18
N VAL A 112 -5.23 16.05 -10.95
CA VAL A 112 -3.87 15.52 -10.74
C VAL A 112 -3.03 15.68 -12.01
N ASN A 113 -3.56 15.36 -13.19
CA ASN A 113 -2.84 15.54 -14.45
C ASN A 113 -2.45 16.99 -14.70
N ALA A 114 -3.32 17.95 -14.34
CA ALA A 114 -3.03 19.38 -14.43
C ALA A 114 -1.86 19.76 -13.50
N ILE A 115 -1.80 19.22 -12.27
CA ILE A 115 -0.70 19.42 -11.33
C ILE A 115 0.60 18.83 -11.89
N LEU A 116 0.57 17.56 -12.32
CA LEU A 116 1.76 16.85 -12.83
C LEU A 116 2.31 17.45 -14.13
N SER A 117 1.49 18.21 -14.88
CA SER A 117 1.91 18.92 -16.09
C SER A 117 2.75 20.17 -15.80
N LYS A 118 2.77 20.63 -14.55
CA LYS A 118 3.56 21.82 -14.18
C LYS A 118 5.06 21.50 -14.28
N PRO A 119 5.87 22.42 -14.81
CA PRO A 119 7.30 22.17 -15.04
C PRO A 119 8.08 21.86 -13.77
N GLU A 120 7.72 22.49 -12.65
CA GLU A 120 8.35 22.28 -11.35
C GLU A 120 8.17 20.85 -10.81
N MET A 121 7.06 20.19 -11.15
CA MET A 121 6.78 18.84 -10.65
C MET A 121 7.82 17.81 -11.09
N LYS A 122 8.43 17.99 -12.27
CA LYS A 122 9.49 17.09 -12.75
C LYS A 122 10.81 17.24 -11.99
N SER A 123 10.97 18.32 -11.25
CA SER A 123 12.16 18.60 -10.45
C SER A 123 12.03 18.26 -8.97
N MET A 124 10.91 17.65 -8.56
CA MET A 124 10.69 17.21 -7.19
C MET A 124 11.57 16.01 -6.84
N ASP A 125 12.04 15.97 -5.60
CA ASP A 125 12.73 14.81 -5.04
C ASP A 125 11.74 13.82 -4.43
N ILE A 126 10.64 14.35 -3.87
CA ILE A 126 9.62 13.55 -3.19
C ILE A 126 8.23 14.20 -3.30
N ILE A 127 7.22 13.37 -3.48
CA ILE A 127 5.81 13.77 -3.53
C ILE A 127 5.04 12.99 -2.45
N PHE A 128 4.26 13.68 -1.63
CA PHE A 128 3.36 13.12 -0.62
C PHE A 128 1.92 13.21 -1.11
N GLY A 129 1.24 12.09 -1.19
CA GLY A 129 -0.10 11.94 -1.75
C GLY A 129 -0.13 10.89 -2.87
N PRO A 130 -1.25 10.69 -3.53
CA PRO A 130 -2.56 11.26 -3.26
C PRO A 130 -3.28 10.59 -2.08
N ALA A 131 -4.43 11.14 -1.68
CA ALA A 131 -5.30 10.49 -0.70
C ALA A 131 -6.30 9.53 -1.36
N HIS A 132 -6.72 9.81 -2.59
CA HIS A 132 -7.68 8.97 -3.31
C HIS A 132 -6.98 7.86 -4.09
N SER A 133 -7.44 6.62 -3.92
CA SER A 133 -6.85 5.43 -4.56
C SER A 133 -6.89 5.49 -6.09
N ALA A 134 -7.93 6.08 -6.69
CA ALA A 134 -8.03 6.25 -8.13
C ALA A 134 -6.85 7.04 -8.74
N GLN A 135 -6.33 8.02 -8.02
CA GLN A 135 -5.25 8.90 -8.47
C GLN A 135 -3.85 8.28 -8.31
N ILE A 136 -3.72 7.18 -7.56
CA ILE A 136 -2.41 6.59 -7.22
C ILE A 136 -1.69 6.12 -8.48
N LYS A 137 -2.39 5.46 -9.41
CA LYS A 137 -1.76 4.95 -10.62
C LYS A 137 -1.12 6.06 -11.44
N THR A 138 -1.85 7.15 -11.69
CA THR A 138 -1.36 8.31 -12.46
C THR A 138 -0.13 8.93 -11.83
N MET A 139 -0.13 9.11 -10.50
CA MET A 139 1.02 9.66 -9.78
C MET A 139 2.18 8.68 -9.71
N SER A 140 1.91 7.38 -9.61
CA SER A 140 2.91 6.32 -9.63
C SER A 140 3.67 6.28 -10.96
N ASP A 141 2.95 6.28 -12.07
CA ASP A 141 3.53 6.27 -13.43
C ASP A 141 4.39 7.54 -13.65
N PHE A 142 3.94 8.69 -13.15
CA PHE A 142 4.71 9.93 -13.20
C PHE A 142 5.99 9.88 -12.36
N ALA A 143 5.89 9.37 -11.14
CA ALA A 143 7.01 9.24 -10.21
C ALA A 143 8.10 8.30 -10.76
N GLU A 144 7.70 7.17 -11.33
CA GLU A 144 8.60 6.22 -11.98
C GLU A 144 9.34 6.86 -13.16
N LYS A 145 8.58 7.49 -14.07
CA LYS A 145 9.13 8.14 -15.27
C LYS A 145 10.17 9.21 -14.96
N ASN A 146 9.98 9.95 -13.87
CA ASN A 146 10.84 11.07 -13.49
C ASN A 146 11.82 10.74 -12.35
N ASN A 147 11.85 9.47 -11.89
CA ASN A 147 12.66 9.00 -10.77
C ASN A 147 12.44 9.81 -9.48
N ILE A 148 11.18 10.12 -9.17
CA ILE A 148 10.73 10.86 -8.00
C ILE A 148 10.19 9.87 -6.97
N ARG A 149 10.45 10.09 -5.69
CA ARG A 149 9.86 9.28 -4.62
C ARG A 149 8.41 9.69 -4.39
N LEU A 150 7.51 8.71 -4.36
CA LEU A 150 6.08 8.91 -4.09
C LEU A 150 5.70 8.26 -2.76
N VAL A 151 5.23 9.06 -1.81
CA VAL A 151 4.74 8.59 -0.52
C VAL A 151 3.21 8.59 -0.53
N VAL A 152 2.59 7.42 -0.42
CA VAL A 152 1.13 7.24 -0.38
C VAL A 152 0.68 7.10 1.07
N PRO A 153 0.03 8.13 1.66
CA PRO A 153 -0.22 8.16 3.10
C PRO A 153 -1.40 7.31 3.57
N PHE A 154 -2.45 7.14 2.76
CA PHE A 154 -3.74 6.64 3.27
C PHE A 154 -4.23 5.34 2.64
N SER A 155 -3.68 4.91 1.53
CA SER A 155 -4.14 3.68 0.87
C SER A 155 -3.42 2.44 1.42
N SER A 156 -4.18 1.34 1.59
CA SER A 156 -3.66 -0.01 1.85
C SER A 156 -3.86 -0.97 0.66
N GLN A 157 -4.54 -0.52 -0.40
CA GLN A 157 -4.93 -1.34 -1.56
C GLN A 157 -4.09 -1.05 -2.81
N ASN A 158 -2.88 -0.52 -2.65
CA ASN A 158 -2.03 -0.16 -3.78
C ASN A 158 -1.01 -1.26 -4.05
N GLU A 159 -1.22 -2.05 -5.09
CA GLU A 159 -0.30 -3.10 -5.52
C GLU A 159 0.95 -2.56 -6.26
N ASN A 160 0.92 -1.32 -6.76
CA ASN A 160 2.07 -0.73 -7.45
C ASN A 160 3.30 -0.60 -6.53
N VAL A 161 3.11 -0.62 -5.20
CA VAL A 161 4.21 -0.60 -4.23
C VAL A 161 5.13 -1.82 -4.37
N PHE A 162 4.65 -2.94 -4.89
CA PHE A 162 5.45 -4.16 -5.08
C PHE A 162 6.28 -4.15 -6.37
N THR A 163 5.91 -3.33 -7.33
CA THR A 163 6.52 -3.31 -8.67
C THR A 163 7.32 -2.05 -8.94
N ASN A 164 6.95 -0.92 -8.32
CA ASN A 164 7.60 0.37 -8.51
C ASN A 164 8.48 0.73 -7.30
N PRO A 165 9.82 0.75 -7.43
CA PRO A 165 10.73 1.00 -6.31
C PRO A 165 10.69 2.46 -5.81
N ASN A 166 10.03 3.36 -6.52
CA ASN A 166 9.90 4.76 -6.14
C ASN A 166 8.70 5.01 -5.21
N ILE A 167 7.85 3.99 -4.97
CA ILE A 167 6.65 4.15 -4.12
C ILE A 167 6.95 3.70 -2.69
N TYR A 168 6.56 4.56 -1.75
CA TYR A 168 6.56 4.30 -0.32
C TYR A 168 5.12 4.39 0.19
N GLN A 169 4.61 3.31 0.73
CA GLN A 169 3.25 3.26 1.29
C GLN A 169 3.34 3.24 2.81
N ILE A 170 2.59 4.14 3.47
CA ILE A 170 2.62 4.23 4.94
C ILE A 170 1.79 3.12 5.57
N ASN A 171 0.60 2.86 5.03
CA ASN A 171 -0.25 1.77 5.52
C ASN A 171 0.24 0.42 4.97
N THR A 172 0.27 -0.58 5.81
CA THR A 172 0.62 -1.94 5.39
C THR A 172 -0.31 -2.40 4.26
N PRO A 173 0.22 -2.92 3.15
CA PRO A 173 -0.59 -3.48 2.08
C PRO A 173 -1.53 -4.57 2.60
N GLN A 174 -2.77 -4.55 2.15
CA GLN A 174 -3.81 -5.44 2.65
C GLN A 174 -3.47 -6.94 2.44
N SER A 175 -2.74 -7.25 1.37
CA SER A 175 -2.25 -8.61 1.09
C SER A 175 -1.33 -9.17 2.20
N TYR A 176 -0.50 -8.33 2.81
CA TYR A 176 0.31 -8.76 3.96
C TYR A 176 -0.51 -9.05 5.21
N LEU A 177 -1.59 -8.29 5.42
CA LEU A 177 -2.49 -8.54 6.55
C LEU A 177 -3.22 -9.88 6.39
N TYR A 178 -3.51 -10.30 5.16
CA TYR A 178 -4.16 -11.58 4.91
C TYR A 178 -3.26 -12.75 5.29
N SER A 179 -1.98 -12.74 4.91
CA SER A 179 -1.03 -13.80 5.27
C SER A 179 -0.91 -13.96 6.78
N GLU A 180 -0.84 -12.89 7.54
CA GLU A 180 -0.83 -12.92 9.01
C GLU A 180 -2.11 -13.55 9.60
N VAL A 181 -3.26 -13.22 9.03
CA VAL A 181 -4.56 -13.79 9.45
C VAL A 181 -4.58 -15.29 9.16
N TYR A 182 -4.12 -15.73 8.00
CA TYR A 182 -4.06 -17.15 7.65
C TYR A 182 -3.13 -17.93 8.58
N GLU A 183 -1.92 -17.43 8.80
CA GLU A 183 -0.95 -18.08 9.71
C GLU A 183 -1.49 -18.17 11.14
N HIS A 184 -2.08 -17.09 11.64
CA HIS A 184 -2.67 -17.08 12.97
C HIS A 184 -3.82 -18.09 13.09
N TYR A 185 -4.70 -18.13 12.06
CA TYR A 185 -5.81 -19.05 12.02
C TYR A 185 -5.34 -20.51 11.99
N LEU A 186 -4.42 -20.86 11.10
CA LEU A 186 -3.87 -22.21 10.97
C LEU A 186 -3.13 -22.67 12.23
N ARG A 187 -2.45 -21.77 12.90
CA ARG A 187 -1.77 -22.03 14.17
C ARG A 187 -2.77 -22.34 15.29
N LYS A 188 -3.87 -21.60 15.33
CA LYS A 188 -4.90 -21.78 16.36
C LYS A 188 -5.82 -22.95 16.08
N PHE A 189 -6.07 -23.26 14.81
CA PHE A 189 -7.02 -24.28 14.37
C PHE A 189 -6.39 -25.21 13.31
N PRO A 190 -5.36 -25.99 13.66
CA PRO A 190 -4.54 -26.74 12.69
C PRO A 190 -5.31 -27.82 11.92
N ASN A 191 -6.44 -28.28 12.45
CA ASN A 191 -7.27 -29.34 11.85
C ASN A 191 -8.66 -28.85 11.40
N ALA A 192 -8.87 -27.52 11.33
CA ALA A 192 -10.14 -26.98 10.93
C ALA A 192 -10.30 -26.90 9.41
N HIS A 193 -11.51 -27.16 8.95
CA HIS A 193 -11.91 -26.89 7.58
C HIS A 193 -12.60 -25.53 7.52
N VAL A 194 -12.11 -24.65 6.66
CA VAL A 194 -12.69 -23.35 6.42
C VAL A 194 -13.77 -23.46 5.35
N VAL A 195 -14.96 -22.99 5.65
CA VAL A 195 -16.05 -22.89 4.68
C VAL A 195 -16.42 -21.41 4.57
N PHE A 196 -16.25 -20.85 3.40
CA PHE A 196 -16.70 -19.51 3.09
C PHE A 196 -18.17 -19.56 2.63
N LEU A 197 -19.03 -18.78 3.30
CA LEU A 197 -20.41 -18.60 2.91
C LEU A 197 -20.51 -17.23 2.23
N ASP A 198 -20.62 -17.24 0.90
CA ASP A 198 -20.85 -16.03 0.13
C ASP A 198 -22.37 -15.84 -0.05
N ALA A 199 -22.89 -14.71 0.43
CA ALA A 199 -24.29 -14.34 0.31
C ALA A 199 -24.65 -13.72 -1.06
N GLY A 200 -23.68 -13.62 -1.97
CA GLY A 200 -23.95 -13.39 -3.41
C GLY A 200 -23.90 -11.95 -3.77
N THR A 201 -23.51 -10.93 -3.69
CA THR A 201 -23.31 -9.69 -4.47
C THR A 201 -22.53 -8.58 -3.74
N GLY A 202 -21.49 -8.09 -4.38
CA GLY A 202 -20.84 -6.84 -4.01
C GLY A 202 -19.60 -6.94 -3.10
N HIS A 203 -19.03 -8.13 -2.90
CA HIS A 203 -17.88 -8.35 -2.01
C HIS A 203 -16.57 -8.68 -2.76
N THR A 204 -16.37 -8.12 -3.95
CA THR A 204 -15.16 -8.33 -4.77
C THR A 204 -13.87 -7.89 -4.06
N ASP A 205 -13.99 -7.00 -3.07
CA ASP A 205 -12.89 -6.58 -2.20
C ASP A 205 -12.35 -7.70 -1.30
N LYS A 206 -13.15 -8.76 -1.07
CA LYS A 206 -12.78 -9.94 -0.28
C LYS A 206 -12.25 -11.10 -1.11
N ASP A 207 -12.40 -11.04 -2.43
CA ASP A 207 -11.93 -12.11 -3.33
C ASP A 207 -10.46 -12.48 -3.13
N PRO A 208 -9.53 -11.54 -2.96
CA PRO A 208 -8.13 -11.87 -2.69
C PRO A 208 -7.94 -12.64 -1.38
N PHE A 209 -8.74 -12.30 -0.35
CA PHE A 209 -8.72 -13.01 0.93
C PHE A 209 -9.28 -14.44 0.83
N ILE A 210 -10.29 -14.65 0.00
CA ILE A 210 -10.93 -15.98 -0.16
C ILE A 210 -10.07 -16.92 -1.02
N LYS A 211 -9.28 -16.36 -1.96
CA LYS A 211 -8.45 -17.12 -2.91
C LYS A 211 -7.04 -17.43 -2.40
N GLY A 212 -6.55 -16.69 -1.41
CA GLY A 212 -5.25 -16.91 -0.77
C GLY A 212 -5.26 -18.06 0.19
#